data_840e387c9b10cfe7c32ffb854ac72c83
#
_entry.id   840e387c9b10cfe7c32ffb854ac72c83
#
_cell.length_a   1.000
_cell.length_b   1.000
_cell.length_c   1.000
_cell.angle_alpha   90.00
_cell.angle_beta   90.00
_cell.angle_gamma   90.00
#
_symmetry.space_group_name_H-M   'P 1'
#
loop_
_entity.id
_entity.type
_entity.pdbx_description
1 polymer ?
#
loop_
_entity_poly.entity_id
_entity_poly.type
_entity_poly.pdbx_seq_one_letter_code
_entity_poly.pdbx_strand_id
1 'polypeptide(L)'
;MDNKVVCVVGPTACGKTKMGVALAKRFGGEVVSVDSMQIYRGMTIGTAAPTAEEMEGVPHHMVAVADPAESWSVARYVREADACVQDILRRGKRPVLVGGTGLYLDALVRGQDFAAGSQGGEIRRELQEKLAKDGAEALLEALRAVDPESAARLHLRDEKRIVRALEVYYETG
;
A
#
# COMPACT_ATOMS: atom_id res chain seq x y z
N MET A 1 28.09 4.22 0.70
CA MET A 1 27.41 3.48 -0.40
C MET A 1 26.21 4.29 -0.83
N ASP A 2 25.95 4.35 -2.12
CA ASP A 2 24.82 5.12 -2.67
C ASP A 2 23.49 4.38 -2.40
N ASN A 3 22.72 4.86 -1.43
CA ASN A 3 21.45 4.24 -0.96
C ASN A 3 20.28 4.47 -1.95
N LYS A 4 20.56 4.45 -3.25
CA LYS A 4 19.54 4.67 -4.28
C LYS A 4 18.69 3.43 -4.49
N VAL A 5 17.41 3.65 -4.58
CA VAL A 5 16.38 2.66 -4.94
C VAL A 5 15.96 2.90 -6.39
N VAL A 6 15.73 1.85 -7.15
CA VAL A 6 15.21 1.94 -8.52
C VAL A 6 13.72 1.64 -8.50
N CYS A 7 12.89 2.48 -9.14
CA CYS A 7 11.44 2.28 -9.22
C CYS A 7 11.03 2.02 -10.67
N VAL A 8 10.30 0.91 -10.89
CA VAL A 8 9.69 0.52 -12.17
C VAL A 8 8.17 0.54 -12.00
N VAL A 9 7.56 1.61 -12.45
CA VAL A 9 6.13 1.86 -12.24
C VAL A 9 5.40 2.06 -13.57
N GLY A 10 4.11 1.75 -13.58
CA GLY A 10 3.29 1.91 -14.77
C GLY A 10 2.00 1.07 -14.70
N PRO A 11 1.12 1.18 -15.72
CA PRO A 11 -0.13 0.44 -15.76
C PRO A 11 0.09 -1.08 -15.88
N THR A 12 -0.97 -1.84 -15.66
CA THR A 12 -0.97 -3.30 -15.84
C THR A 12 -0.58 -3.66 -17.30
N ALA A 13 0.12 -4.78 -17.47
CA ALA A 13 0.54 -5.32 -18.75
C ALA A 13 1.56 -4.47 -19.56
N CYS A 14 2.22 -3.47 -18.97
CA CYS A 14 3.25 -2.66 -19.66
C CYS A 14 4.68 -3.22 -19.54
N GLY A 15 4.86 -4.46 -19.09
CA GLY A 15 6.17 -5.13 -19.06
C GLY A 15 7.04 -4.81 -17.83
N LYS A 16 6.46 -4.28 -16.73
CA LYS A 16 7.20 -3.93 -15.50
C LYS A 16 8.02 -5.10 -14.93
N THR A 17 7.43 -6.28 -14.85
CA THR A 17 8.10 -7.48 -14.30
C THR A 17 9.39 -7.77 -15.03
N LYS A 18 9.33 -7.89 -16.35
CA LYS A 18 10.51 -8.14 -17.19
C LYS A 18 11.58 -7.05 -17.05
N MET A 19 11.17 -5.78 -17.01
CA MET A 19 12.08 -4.65 -16.80
C MET A 19 12.70 -4.69 -15.41
N GLY A 20 11.92 -4.97 -14.38
CA GLY A 20 12.39 -5.07 -13.00
C GLY A 20 13.43 -6.17 -12.82
N VAL A 21 13.18 -7.35 -13.37
CA VAL A 21 14.13 -8.47 -13.37
C VAL A 21 15.43 -8.11 -14.12
N ALA A 22 15.33 -7.50 -15.29
CA ALA A 22 16.50 -7.07 -16.06
C ALA A 22 17.36 -6.05 -15.29
N LEU A 23 16.73 -5.08 -14.64
CA LEU A 23 17.43 -4.08 -13.82
C LEU A 23 18.03 -4.71 -12.56
N ALA A 24 17.31 -5.61 -11.88
CA ALA A 24 17.85 -6.32 -10.72
C ALA A 24 19.10 -7.12 -11.10
N LYS A 25 19.07 -7.85 -12.18
CA LYS A 25 20.27 -8.57 -12.70
C LYS A 25 21.43 -7.63 -13.02
N ARG A 26 21.15 -6.51 -13.72
CA ARG A 26 22.18 -5.54 -14.11
C ARG A 26 22.84 -4.88 -12.92
N PHE A 27 22.11 -4.61 -11.84
CA PHE A 27 22.62 -3.91 -10.66
C PHE A 27 22.97 -4.83 -9.50
N GLY A 28 22.90 -6.15 -9.66
CA GLY A 28 23.10 -7.11 -8.58
C GLY A 28 22.08 -6.94 -7.46
N GLY A 29 20.83 -6.61 -7.83
CA GLY A 29 19.77 -6.25 -6.92
C GLY A 29 18.72 -7.33 -6.72
N GLU A 30 17.67 -6.97 -6.00
CA GLU A 30 16.50 -7.80 -5.71
C GLU A 30 15.22 -6.99 -5.91
N VAL A 31 14.14 -7.65 -6.29
CA VAL A 31 12.85 -7.01 -6.55
C VAL A 31 12.02 -6.94 -5.26
N VAL A 32 11.38 -5.79 -5.02
CA VAL A 32 10.33 -5.62 -4.02
C VAL A 32 9.03 -5.24 -4.73
N SER A 33 8.01 -6.09 -4.67
CA SER A 33 6.73 -5.84 -5.33
C SER A 33 5.96 -4.70 -4.66
N VAL A 34 5.49 -3.75 -5.48
CA VAL A 34 4.65 -2.62 -5.06
C VAL A 34 3.25 -2.79 -5.66
N ASP A 35 2.60 -3.89 -5.26
CA ASP A 35 1.28 -4.27 -5.75
C ASP A 35 0.40 -4.76 -4.61
N SER A 36 -0.81 -4.20 -4.47
CA SER A 36 -1.73 -4.50 -3.39
C SER A 36 -2.42 -5.87 -3.52
N MET A 37 -2.28 -6.52 -4.66
CA MET A 37 -2.92 -7.82 -4.92
C MET A 37 -1.90 -8.96 -4.97
N GLN A 38 -0.68 -8.70 -5.42
CA GLN A 38 0.37 -9.73 -5.49
C GLN A 38 0.88 -10.20 -4.11
N ILE A 39 0.53 -9.47 -3.05
CA ILE A 39 0.86 -9.83 -1.66
C ILE A 39 0.17 -11.12 -1.19
N TYR A 40 -0.97 -11.49 -1.77
CA TYR A 40 -1.79 -12.58 -1.29
C TYR A 40 -1.36 -13.94 -1.87
N ARG A 41 -1.22 -14.94 -0.98
CA ARG A 41 -0.95 -16.33 -1.36
C ARG A 41 -2.11 -16.92 -2.15
N GLY A 42 -1.81 -17.73 -3.15
CA GLY A 42 -2.82 -18.44 -3.95
C GLY A 42 -3.57 -17.57 -4.98
N MET A 43 -3.32 -16.26 -5.02
CA MET A 43 -3.98 -15.35 -5.96
C MET A 43 -3.09 -15.01 -7.17
N THR A 44 -2.29 -15.92 -7.66
CA THR A 44 -1.25 -15.66 -8.65
C THR A 44 -1.78 -15.34 -10.04
N ILE A 45 -2.84 -15.99 -10.49
CA ILE A 45 -3.37 -15.83 -11.85
C ILE A 45 -4.06 -14.47 -12.01
N GLY A 46 -5.00 -14.14 -11.14
CA GLY A 46 -5.80 -12.91 -11.24
C GLY A 46 -5.03 -11.62 -10.94
N THR A 47 -3.86 -11.72 -10.31
CA THR A 47 -3.02 -10.59 -9.91
C THR A 47 -1.80 -10.38 -10.82
N ALA A 48 -1.62 -11.24 -11.81
CA ALA A 48 -0.42 -11.28 -12.66
C ALA A 48 0.87 -11.28 -11.81
N ALA A 49 0.87 -12.03 -10.70
CA ALA A 49 2.05 -12.22 -9.89
C ALA A 49 3.11 -12.99 -10.71
N PRO A 50 4.40 -12.61 -10.63
CA PRO A 50 5.43 -13.24 -11.42
C PRO A 50 5.58 -14.72 -11.08
N THR A 51 5.71 -15.55 -12.11
CA THR A 51 6.05 -16.98 -11.96
C THR A 51 7.54 -17.14 -11.64
N ALA A 52 7.93 -18.32 -11.17
CA ALA A 52 9.35 -18.63 -10.91
C ALA A 52 10.21 -18.48 -12.19
N GLU A 53 9.63 -18.82 -13.35
CA GLU A 53 10.28 -18.63 -14.65
C GLU A 53 10.48 -17.15 -14.97
N GLU A 54 9.45 -16.32 -14.79
CA GLU A 54 9.52 -14.88 -15.03
C GLU A 54 10.45 -14.15 -14.05
N MET A 55 10.62 -14.68 -12.83
CA MET A 55 11.58 -14.17 -11.86
C MET A 55 13.04 -14.44 -12.25
N GLU A 56 13.29 -15.41 -13.11
CA GLU A 56 14.62 -15.76 -13.66
C GLU A 56 15.72 -15.87 -12.58
N GLY A 57 15.37 -16.39 -11.40
CA GLY A 57 16.30 -16.56 -10.28
C GLY A 57 16.57 -15.27 -9.47
N VAL A 58 15.98 -14.14 -9.83
CA VAL A 58 16.06 -12.90 -9.02
C VAL A 58 15.16 -13.04 -7.80
N PRO A 59 15.65 -12.78 -6.57
CA PRO A 59 14.81 -12.76 -5.39
C PRO A 59 13.71 -11.69 -5.49
N HIS A 60 12.47 -12.10 -5.19
CA HIS A 60 11.32 -11.21 -5.13
C HIS A 60 10.76 -11.18 -3.70
N HIS A 61 10.57 -9.98 -3.20
CA HIS A 61 9.99 -9.71 -1.89
C HIS A 61 8.58 -9.12 -2.04
N MET A 62 7.76 -9.23 -1.02
CA MET A 62 6.37 -8.74 -1.00
C MET A 62 5.47 -9.37 -2.06
N VAL A 63 5.77 -10.61 -2.47
CA VAL A 63 4.93 -11.46 -3.33
C VAL A 63 4.48 -12.65 -2.50
N ALA A 64 3.18 -12.96 -2.47
CA ALA A 64 2.58 -14.09 -1.76
C ALA A 64 2.98 -14.17 -0.26
N VAL A 65 3.01 -13.05 0.43
CA VAL A 65 3.42 -12.94 1.84
C VAL A 65 2.26 -13.02 2.82
N ALA A 66 1.03 -12.69 2.38
CA ALA A 66 -0.17 -12.62 3.22
C ALA A 66 -1.18 -13.72 2.90
N ASP A 67 -1.98 -14.11 3.89
CA ASP A 67 -3.17 -14.91 3.67
C ASP A 67 -4.31 -14.02 3.16
N PRO A 68 -5.12 -14.46 2.17
CA PRO A 68 -6.27 -13.68 1.69
C PRO A 68 -7.31 -13.33 2.77
N ALA A 69 -7.38 -14.11 3.85
CA ALA A 69 -8.24 -13.83 5.00
C ALA A 69 -7.69 -12.77 5.94
N GLU A 70 -6.39 -12.42 5.82
CA GLU A 70 -5.79 -11.39 6.66
C GLU A 70 -6.18 -9.98 6.22
N SER A 71 -6.42 -9.10 7.19
CA SER A 71 -6.54 -7.67 6.92
C SER A 71 -5.17 -7.09 6.57
N TRP A 72 -5.07 -6.43 5.42
CA TRP A 72 -3.85 -5.81 4.96
C TRP A 72 -4.04 -4.31 4.76
N SER A 73 -3.10 -3.52 5.26
CA SER A 73 -3.14 -2.07 5.16
C SER A 73 -1.89 -1.49 4.50
N VAL A 74 -1.98 -0.25 4.02
CA VAL A 74 -0.82 0.48 3.51
C VAL A 74 0.26 0.63 4.58
N ALA A 75 -0.12 0.88 5.83
CA ALA A 75 0.82 0.97 6.96
C ALA A 75 1.59 -0.34 7.18
N ARG A 76 0.88 -1.48 7.14
CA ARG A 76 1.52 -2.80 7.22
C ARG A 76 2.45 -3.03 6.03
N TYR A 77 1.99 -2.69 4.82
CA TYR A 77 2.81 -2.82 3.61
C TYR A 77 4.10 -2.02 3.73
N VAL A 78 4.02 -0.73 4.10
CA VAL A 78 5.21 0.13 4.22
C VAL A 78 6.20 -0.43 5.21
N ARG A 79 5.75 -0.84 6.40
CA ARG A 79 6.63 -1.42 7.42
C ARG A 79 7.36 -2.67 6.92
N GLU A 80 6.65 -3.60 6.27
CA GLU A 80 7.23 -4.86 5.80
C GLU A 80 8.10 -4.66 4.55
N ALA A 81 7.68 -3.79 3.62
CA ALA A 81 8.45 -3.45 2.44
C ALA A 81 9.73 -2.67 2.77
N ASP A 82 9.66 -1.71 3.71
CA ASP A 82 10.85 -0.98 4.17
C ASP A 82 11.87 -1.92 4.82
N ALA A 83 11.40 -2.86 5.65
CA ALA A 83 12.28 -3.89 6.23
C ALA A 83 13.01 -4.71 5.14
N CYS A 84 12.34 -5.07 4.05
CA CYS A 84 12.96 -5.73 2.90
C CYS A 84 13.98 -4.81 2.21
N VAL A 85 13.62 -3.55 1.96
CA VAL A 85 14.51 -2.56 1.33
C VAL A 85 15.79 -2.36 2.15
N GLN A 86 15.64 -2.17 3.46
CA GLN A 86 16.79 -2.00 4.39
C GLN A 86 17.68 -3.25 4.44
N ASP A 87 17.08 -4.43 4.42
CA ASP A 87 17.86 -5.68 4.39
C ASP A 87 18.67 -5.82 3.10
N ILE A 88 18.05 -5.55 1.95
CA ILE A 88 18.73 -5.57 0.63
C ILE A 88 19.91 -4.59 0.62
N LEU A 89 19.71 -3.36 1.11
CA LEU A 89 20.74 -2.33 1.20
C LEU A 89 21.88 -2.75 2.14
N ARG A 90 21.57 -3.32 3.31
CA ARG A 90 22.59 -3.80 4.26
C ARG A 90 23.46 -4.91 3.67
N ARG A 91 22.90 -5.73 2.78
CA ARG A 91 23.66 -6.76 2.05
C ARG A 91 24.46 -6.19 0.86
N GLY A 92 24.48 -4.86 0.68
CA GLY A 92 25.19 -4.18 -0.40
C GLY A 92 24.53 -4.35 -1.78
N LYS A 93 23.29 -4.81 -1.82
CA LYS A 93 22.52 -5.01 -3.04
C LYS A 93 21.62 -3.80 -3.35
N ARG A 94 21.07 -3.76 -4.58
CA ARG A 94 20.18 -2.69 -5.03
C ARG A 94 18.70 -3.11 -4.94
N PRO A 95 17.86 -2.42 -4.15
CA PRO A 95 16.42 -2.65 -4.21
C PRO A 95 15.83 -2.12 -5.52
N VAL A 96 14.99 -2.93 -6.16
CA VAL A 96 14.23 -2.55 -7.36
C VAL A 96 12.74 -2.68 -7.02
N LEU A 97 12.06 -1.55 -6.81
CA LEU A 97 10.63 -1.48 -6.53
C LEU A 97 9.86 -1.65 -7.83
N VAL A 98 8.99 -2.64 -7.92
CA VAL A 98 8.25 -2.97 -9.17
C VAL A 98 6.76 -3.08 -8.88
N GLY A 99 5.94 -2.23 -9.50
CA GLY A 99 4.49 -2.36 -9.30
C GLY A 99 3.65 -1.24 -9.88
N GLY A 100 2.35 -1.27 -9.55
CA GLY A 100 1.34 -0.34 -10.06
C GLY A 100 0.50 0.34 -8.98
N THR A 101 0.68 0.01 -7.69
CA THR A 101 -0.11 0.59 -6.60
C THR A 101 0.53 1.90 -6.14
N GLY A 102 0.09 3.02 -6.71
CA GLY A 102 0.66 4.35 -6.46
C GLY A 102 0.67 4.73 -4.97
N LEU A 103 -0.41 4.42 -4.24
CA LEU A 103 -0.49 4.67 -2.79
C LEU A 103 0.65 3.96 -2.02
N TYR A 104 0.97 2.72 -2.37
CA TYR A 104 2.04 1.96 -1.71
C TYR A 104 3.41 2.54 -2.04
N LEU A 105 3.62 2.91 -3.30
CA LEU A 105 4.87 3.51 -3.74
C LEU A 105 5.12 4.85 -3.05
N ASP A 106 4.15 5.77 -3.13
CA ASP A 106 4.24 7.09 -2.51
C ASP A 106 4.51 7.00 -1.01
N ALA A 107 3.78 6.13 -0.34
CA ALA A 107 3.92 5.92 1.09
C ALA A 107 5.32 5.40 1.47
N LEU A 108 5.83 4.40 0.72
CA LEU A 108 7.15 3.82 0.96
C LEU A 108 8.29 4.81 0.63
N VAL A 109 8.21 5.49 -0.52
CA VAL A 109 9.29 6.40 -0.98
C VAL A 109 9.35 7.69 -0.16
N ARG A 110 8.19 8.21 0.27
CA ARG A 110 8.13 9.42 1.10
C ARG A 110 8.39 9.16 2.58
N GLY A 111 8.50 7.88 2.98
CA GLY A 111 8.64 7.51 4.38
C GLY A 111 7.44 7.98 5.22
N GLN A 112 6.23 7.89 4.65
CA GLN A 112 5.04 8.31 5.38
C GLN A 112 4.88 7.43 6.61
N ASP A 113 5.04 8.04 7.77
CA ASP A 113 4.68 7.41 9.03
C ASP A 113 3.15 7.43 9.11
N PHE A 114 2.54 6.29 8.84
CA PHE A 114 1.13 6.12 9.13
C PHE A 114 1.05 6.00 10.65
N ALA A 115 0.83 7.15 11.31
CA ALA A 115 0.51 7.16 12.71
C ALA A 115 -0.45 6.01 13.00
N ALA A 116 -0.19 5.26 14.05
CA ALA A 116 -0.90 4.05 14.42
C ALA A 116 -2.38 4.35 14.76
N GLY A 117 -3.13 4.77 13.75
CA GLY A 117 -4.58 4.77 13.80
C GLY A 117 -5.00 3.31 13.81
N SER A 118 -5.61 2.87 14.87
CA SER A 118 -6.12 1.52 15.03
C SER A 118 -7.15 1.24 13.92
N GLN A 119 -6.75 0.54 12.87
CA GLN A 119 -7.71 0.06 11.88
C GLN A 119 -8.69 -0.88 12.58
N GLY A 120 -9.94 -0.43 12.79
CA GLY A 120 -10.98 -1.19 13.47
C GLY A 120 -11.13 -0.86 14.96
N GLY A 121 -10.58 0.24 15.47
CA GLY A 121 -10.76 0.72 16.83
C GLY A 121 -12.21 1.11 17.15
N GLU A 122 -12.44 1.47 18.41
CA GLU A 122 -13.75 1.87 18.94
C GLU A 122 -14.36 3.03 18.14
N ILE A 123 -13.55 4.05 17.83
CA ILE A 123 -13.96 5.20 17.01
C ILE A 123 -14.51 4.76 15.63
N ARG A 124 -13.84 3.85 14.97
CA ARG A 124 -14.32 3.34 13.65
C ARG A 124 -15.66 2.62 13.79
N ARG A 125 -15.82 1.80 14.82
CA ARG A 125 -17.08 1.09 15.09
C ARG A 125 -18.22 2.07 15.31
N GLU A 126 -18.02 3.07 16.18
CA GLU A 126 -18.99 4.12 16.45
C GLU A 126 -19.38 4.90 15.18
N LEU A 127 -18.39 5.25 14.36
CA LEU A 127 -18.64 5.92 13.08
C LEU A 127 -19.40 5.05 12.08
N GLN A 128 -19.15 3.75 12.06
CA GLN A 128 -19.91 2.81 11.22
C GLN A 128 -21.34 2.63 11.71
N GLU A 129 -21.56 2.56 13.03
CA GLU A 129 -22.91 2.55 13.62
C GLU A 129 -23.66 3.84 13.30
N LYS A 130 -22.99 4.99 13.42
CA LYS A 130 -23.55 6.29 13.05
C LYS A 130 -23.87 6.36 11.55
N LEU A 131 -23.00 5.84 10.68
CA LEU A 131 -23.25 5.75 9.24
C LEU A 131 -24.51 4.93 8.95
N ALA A 132 -24.64 3.78 9.60
CA ALA A 132 -25.81 2.90 9.42
C ALA A 132 -27.13 3.53 9.92
N LYS A 133 -27.06 4.34 10.98
CA LYS A 133 -28.23 4.97 11.60
C LYS A 133 -28.61 6.28 10.91
N ASP A 134 -27.67 7.17 10.71
CA ASP A 134 -27.90 8.57 10.35
C ASP A 134 -27.57 8.85 8.85
N GLY A 135 -26.93 7.89 8.16
CA GLY A 135 -26.54 8.00 6.76
C GLY A 135 -25.24 8.77 6.51
N ALA A 136 -24.76 8.70 5.26
CA ALA A 136 -23.50 9.32 4.84
C ALA A 136 -23.53 10.86 4.88
N GLU A 137 -24.71 11.46 4.69
CA GLU A 137 -24.88 12.92 4.71
C GLU A 137 -24.57 13.50 6.08
N ALA A 138 -25.07 12.87 7.15
CA ALA A 138 -24.78 13.30 8.52
C ALA A 138 -23.28 13.20 8.87
N LEU A 139 -22.60 12.16 8.39
CA LEU A 139 -21.16 12.02 8.59
C LEU A 139 -20.37 13.05 7.77
N LEU A 140 -20.79 13.34 6.54
CA LEU A 140 -20.12 14.35 5.72
C LEU A 140 -20.29 15.76 6.31
N GLU A 141 -21.45 16.08 6.86
CA GLU A 141 -21.66 17.33 7.61
C GLU A 141 -20.79 17.39 8.87
N ALA A 142 -20.70 16.31 9.62
CA ALA A 142 -19.78 16.22 10.77
C ALA A 142 -18.32 16.43 10.32
N LEU A 143 -17.91 15.84 9.21
CA LEU A 143 -16.57 16.05 8.64
C LEU A 143 -16.37 17.50 8.20
N ARG A 144 -17.39 18.12 7.59
CA ARG A 144 -17.34 19.52 7.14
C ARG A 144 -17.13 20.50 8.29
N ALA A 145 -17.63 20.16 9.47
CA ALA A 145 -17.48 20.97 10.67
C ALA A 145 -16.04 20.91 11.26
N VAL A 146 -15.34 19.81 11.06
CA VAL A 146 -14.01 19.56 11.67
C VAL A 146 -12.86 19.61 10.66
N ASP A 147 -13.09 19.18 9.43
CA ASP A 147 -12.13 19.22 8.29
C ASP A 147 -12.87 19.58 6.99
N PRO A 148 -13.14 20.87 6.77
CA PRO A 148 -13.85 21.33 5.57
C PRO A 148 -13.07 21.05 4.28
N GLU A 149 -11.74 20.98 4.32
CA GLU A 149 -10.92 20.72 3.15
C GLU A 149 -11.07 19.27 2.67
N SER A 150 -11.01 18.30 3.57
CA SER A 150 -11.28 16.91 3.24
C SER A 150 -12.73 16.69 2.82
N ALA A 151 -13.68 17.32 3.51
CA ALA A 151 -15.10 17.20 3.17
C ALA A 151 -15.40 17.71 1.74
N ALA A 152 -14.75 18.78 1.30
CA ALA A 152 -14.94 19.34 -0.05
C ALA A 152 -14.48 18.40 -1.18
N ARG A 153 -13.58 17.46 -0.89
CA ARG A 153 -13.04 16.49 -1.86
C ARG A 153 -13.82 15.18 -1.93
N LEU A 154 -14.74 14.94 -0.99
CA LEU A 154 -15.44 13.67 -0.87
C LEU A 154 -16.88 13.80 -1.32
N HIS A 155 -17.38 12.75 -2.00
CA HIS A 155 -18.78 12.62 -2.38
C HIS A 155 -19.53 11.74 -1.37
N LEU A 156 -20.85 11.89 -1.25
CA LEU A 156 -21.71 11.08 -0.36
C LEU A 156 -21.52 9.57 -0.55
N ARG A 157 -21.17 9.12 -1.75
CA ARG A 157 -20.91 7.71 -2.06
C ARG A 157 -19.54 7.22 -1.54
N ASP A 158 -18.68 8.12 -1.10
CA ASP A 158 -17.35 7.79 -0.57
C ASP A 158 -17.40 7.44 0.93
N GLU A 159 -18.41 6.72 1.38
CA GLU A 159 -18.70 6.40 2.79
C GLU A 159 -17.45 5.95 3.56
N LYS A 160 -16.70 5.01 2.98
CA LYS A 160 -15.47 4.49 3.60
C LYS A 160 -14.41 5.58 3.80
N ARG A 161 -14.33 6.55 2.88
CA ARG A 161 -13.38 7.67 2.97
C ARG A 161 -13.85 8.72 3.97
N ILE A 162 -15.15 8.98 4.04
CA ILE A 162 -15.75 9.89 5.04
C ILE A 162 -15.49 9.34 6.44
N VAL A 163 -15.81 8.06 6.68
CA VAL A 163 -15.52 7.38 7.95
C VAL A 163 -14.03 7.47 8.29
N ARG A 164 -13.14 7.21 7.32
CA ARG A 164 -11.69 7.26 7.57
C ARG A 164 -11.20 8.66 7.90
N ALA A 165 -11.70 9.69 7.23
CA ALA A 165 -11.32 11.07 7.52
C ALA A 165 -11.72 11.48 8.95
N LEU A 166 -12.95 11.16 9.36
CA LEU A 166 -13.42 11.40 10.73
C LEU A 166 -12.62 10.58 11.77
N GLU A 167 -12.33 9.30 11.47
CA GLU A 167 -11.50 8.46 12.34
C GLU A 167 -10.13 9.10 12.57
N VAL A 168 -9.45 9.54 11.52
CA VAL A 168 -8.15 10.20 11.62
C VAL A 168 -8.25 11.47 12.47
N TYR A 169 -9.26 12.30 12.20
CA TYR A 169 -9.46 13.53 12.98
C TYR A 169 -9.67 13.25 14.48
N TYR A 170 -10.51 12.28 14.83
CA TYR A 170 -10.78 11.95 16.23
C TYR A 170 -9.60 11.26 16.94
N GLU A 171 -8.69 10.65 16.20
CA GLU A 171 -7.48 10.03 16.75
C GLU A 171 -6.31 11.01 16.89
N THR A 172 -6.24 12.03 16.04
CA THR A 172 -5.03 12.86 15.91
C THR A 172 -5.25 14.36 16.13
N GLY A 173 -6.50 14.83 16.09
CA GLY A 173 -6.85 16.26 16.15
C GLY A 173 -6.65 16.91 14.82
#